data_e2fdf3d6e97372155c2b49aaf89182dc
#
_entry.id   e2fdf3d6e97372155c2b49aaf89182dc
#
_cell.length_a   1.000
_cell.length_b   1.000
_cell.length_c   1.000
_cell.angle_alpha   90.00
_cell.angle_beta   90.00
_cell.angle_gamma   90.00
#
_symmetry.space_group_name_H-M   'P 1'
#
loop_
_entity.id
_entity.type
_entity.pdbx_description
1 polymer ?
#
loop_
_entity_poly.entity_id
_entity_poly.type
_entity_poly.pdbx_seq_one_letter_code
_entity_poly.pdbx_strand_id
1 'polypeptide(L)'
;VASPASAEVEPPKGFAALFNGKDLTGWWGIGTEDPAKWMALSPEKLAGKKARSLVDIRKHWSVEGDELVNDGHGLYLSTEKNYGDFELLLEYKTVAKADSGIYLRGIPQVQIWDFTEEGGKWKIGADKGSGGLWNNPKDWPGKDPLVLADKPFGQWNSFRISMVGERVSIWLNGK
;
A
#
# COMPACT_ATOMS: atom_id res chain seq x y z
N VAL A 1 -1.76 26.24 22.74
CA VAL A 1 -2.38 24.92 22.94
C VAL A 1 -1.39 23.92 22.37
N ALA A 2 -0.71 23.14 23.21
CA ALA A 2 0.21 22.10 22.75
C ALA A 2 -0.60 21.01 22.06
N SER A 3 -0.29 20.65 20.83
CA SER A 3 -0.79 19.43 20.18
C SER A 3 -0.41 18.23 21.07
N PRO A 4 -1.32 17.28 21.28
CA PRO A 4 -0.96 16.05 21.97
C PRO A 4 0.18 15.38 21.20
N ALA A 5 1.21 14.95 21.90
CA ALA A 5 2.28 14.15 21.30
C ALA A 5 1.62 12.92 20.66
N SER A 6 1.92 12.68 19.38
CA SER A 6 1.46 11.45 18.71
C SER A 6 1.95 10.25 19.52
N ALA A 7 1.06 9.35 19.87
CA ALA A 7 1.44 8.11 20.52
C ALA A 7 2.41 7.36 19.59
N GLU A 8 3.50 6.87 20.13
CA GLU A 8 4.44 6.04 19.38
C GLU A 8 3.69 4.76 18.95
N VAL A 9 3.67 4.46 17.66
CA VAL A 9 2.99 3.26 17.15
C VAL A 9 3.79 2.04 17.62
N GLU A 10 3.28 1.33 18.60
CA GLU A 10 3.88 0.08 19.06
C GLU A 10 3.44 -1.09 18.17
N PRO A 11 4.34 -1.66 17.37
CA PRO A 11 3.99 -2.81 16.55
C PRO A 11 3.77 -4.06 17.44
N PRO A 12 2.98 -5.04 16.99
CA PRO A 12 2.84 -6.31 17.68
C PRO A 12 4.20 -6.99 17.89
N LYS A 13 4.31 -7.83 18.92
CA LYS A 13 5.55 -8.58 19.21
C LYS A 13 6.04 -9.34 17.98
N GLY A 14 7.28 -9.10 17.59
CA GLY A 14 7.92 -9.71 16.42
C GLY A 14 7.82 -8.91 15.14
N PHE A 15 7.08 -7.81 15.14
CA PHE A 15 6.97 -6.87 14.02
C PHE A 15 7.80 -5.60 14.26
N ALA A 16 8.13 -4.93 13.17
CA ALA A 16 8.75 -3.60 13.20
C ALA A 16 7.81 -2.60 12.53
N ALA A 17 7.63 -1.42 13.12
CA ALA A 17 6.85 -0.36 12.52
C ALA A 17 7.49 0.12 11.21
N LEU A 18 6.73 0.16 10.13
CA LEU A 18 7.15 0.77 8.86
C LEU A 18 6.94 2.28 8.86
N PHE A 19 5.91 2.73 9.55
CA PHE A 19 5.59 4.14 9.76
C PHE A 19 5.89 4.51 11.22
N ASN A 20 6.59 5.63 11.42
CA ASN A 20 7.01 6.07 12.74
C ASN A 20 5.96 6.92 13.49
N GLY A 21 4.77 7.12 12.89
CA GLY A 21 3.70 7.95 13.45
C GLY A 21 3.97 9.47 13.44
N LYS A 22 5.04 9.94 12.78
CA LYS A 22 5.48 11.35 12.86
C LYS A 22 5.70 12.01 11.50
N ASP A 23 6.36 11.30 10.59
CA ASP A 23 6.78 11.84 9.29
C ASP A 23 7.04 10.74 8.26
N LEU A 24 7.48 11.13 7.07
CA LEU A 24 7.79 10.23 5.96
C LEU A 24 9.22 9.68 6.01
N THR A 25 9.90 9.69 7.16
CA THR A 25 11.23 9.07 7.30
C THR A 25 11.15 7.57 7.04
N GLY A 26 12.07 7.04 6.24
CA GLY A 26 12.07 5.64 5.81
C GLY A 26 11.24 5.37 4.55
N TRP A 27 10.67 6.42 3.94
CA TRP A 27 9.89 6.36 2.72
C TRP A 27 10.45 7.21 1.60
N TRP A 28 10.25 6.78 0.36
CA TRP A 28 10.50 7.54 -0.86
C TRP A 28 9.38 7.31 -1.86
N GLY A 29 9.34 8.06 -2.94
CA GLY A 29 8.27 7.99 -3.93
C GLY A 29 8.67 7.19 -5.17
N ILE A 30 7.76 6.30 -5.63
CA ILE A 30 7.94 5.55 -6.87
C ILE A 30 6.63 5.56 -7.67
N GLY A 31 6.74 5.59 -8.99
CA GLY A 31 5.60 5.38 -9.89
C GLY A 31 5.45 3.91 -10.30
N THR A 32 4.47 3.64 -11.15
CA THR A 32 4.31 2.32 -11.77
C THR A 32 5.46 2.08 -12.75
N GLU A 33 6.49 1.41 -12.31
CA GLU A 33 7.68 1.10 -13.12
C GLU A 33 8.26 -0.26 -12.74
N ASP A 34 8.95 -0.88 -13.69
CA ASP A 34 9.66 -2.13 -13.46
C ASP A 34 10.77 -1.92 -12.40
N PRO A 35 10.74 -2.59 -11.25
CA PRO A 35 11.74 -2.46 -10.21
C PRO A 35 13.16 -2.79 -10.70
N ALA A 36 13.33 -3.69 -11.67
CA ALA A 36 14.64 -4.01 -12.23
C ALA A 36 15.34 -2.77 -12.82
N LYS A 37 14.57 -1.81 -13.34
CA LYS A 37 15.14 -0.58 -13.94
C LYS A 37 15.79 0.32 -12.90
N TRP A 38 15.16 0.56 -11.77
CA TRP A 38 15.75 1.42 -10.74
C TRP A 38 16.73 0.66 -9.85
N MET A 39 16.58 -0.65 -9.67
CA MET A 39 17.55 -1.49 -8.97
C MET A 39 18.89 -1.61 -9.72
N ALA A 40 18.88 -1.47 -11.04
CA ALA A 40 20.09 -1.47 -11.87
C ALA A 40 20.83 -0.11 -11.88
N LEU A 41 20.28 0.93 -11.24
CA LEU A 41 20.93 2.24 -11.19
C LEU A 41 22.19 2.19 -10.29
N SER A 42 23.20 3.02 -10.62
CA SER A 42 24.29 3.25 -9.70
C SER A 42 23.79 3.85 -8.37
N PRO A 43 24.52 3.65 -7.25
CA PRO A 43 24.12 4.23 -5.96
C PRO A 43 23.81 5.72 -6.02
N GLU A 44 24.61 6.49 -6.75
CA GLU A 44 24.41 7.95 -6.93
C GLU A 44 23.11 8.27 -7.68
N LYS A 45 22.85 7.56 -8.79
CA LYS A 45 21.63 7.74 -9.57
C LYS A 45 20.38 7.36 -8.79
N LEU A 46 20.47 6.28 -8.02
CA LEU A 46 19.38 5.84 -7.15
C LEU A 46 19.13 6.85 -6.03
N ALA A 47 20.18 7.33 -5.37
CA ALA A 47 20.06 8.37 -4.36
C ALA A 47 19.44 9.66 -4.93
N GLY A 48 19.87 10.08 -6.11
CA GLY A 48 19.28 11.23 -6.81
C GLY A 48 17.81 11.02 -7.19
N LYS A 49 17.41 9.81 -7.61
CA LYS A 49 16.00 9.45 -7.87
C LYS A 49 15.17 9.55 -6.59
N LYS A 50 15.65 8.95 -5.50
CA LYS A 50 15.00 9.01 -4.19
C LYS A 50 14.85 10.45 -3.71
N ALA A 51 15.92 11.25 -3.73
CA ALA A 51 15.89 12.65 -3.29
C ALA A 51 14.86 13.49 -4.07
N ARG A 52 14.78 13.33 -5.39
CA ARG A 52 13.77 14.02 -6.20
C ARG A 52 12.35 13.60 -5.85
N SER A 53 12.12 12.32 -5.57
CA SER A 53 10.79 11.81 -5.23
C SER A 53 10.25 12.36 -3.90
N LEU A 54 11.12 12.77 -2.98
CA LEU A 54 10.71 13.36 -1.70
C LEU A 54 9.92 14.67 -1.88
N VAL A 55 10.19 15.41 -2.95
CA VAL A 55 9.45 16.65 -3.25
C VAL A 55 7.98 16.32 -3.57
N ASP A 56 7.76 15.26 -4.35
CA ASP A 56 6.43 14.81 -4.74
C ASP A 56 5.68 14.23 -3.55
N ILE A 57 6.26 13.24 -2.84
CA ILE A 57 5.54 12.61 -1.73
C ILE A 57 5.21 13.57 -0.59
N ARG A 58 6.05 14.58 -0.32
CA ARG A 58 5.75 15.63 0.68
C ARG A 58 4.61 16.55 0.26
N LYS A 59 4.32 16.63 -1.02
CA LYS A 59 3.19 17.41 -1.55
C LYS A 59 1.86 16.65 -1.45
N HIS A 60 1.89 15.34 -1.65
CA HIS A 60 0.70 14.51 -1.84
C HIS A 60 0.40 13.56 -0.68
N TRP A 61 1.33 13.43 0.26
CA TRP A 61 1.18 12.63 1.47
C TRP A 61 1.39 13.50 2.70
N SER A 62 0.44 13.45 3.62
CA SER A 62 0.51 14.10 4.93
C SER A 62 0.45 13.08 6.06
N VAL A 63 0.84 13.53 7.25
CA VAL A 63 0.63 12.81 8.49
C VAL A 63 -0.43 13.57 9.29
N GLU A 64 -1.54 12.93 9.57
CA GLU A 64 -2.67 13.48 10.31
C GLU A 64 -2.93 12.62 11.55
N GLY A 65 -2.48 13.10 12.72
CA GLY A 65 -2.42 12.26 13.92
C GLY A 65 -1.38 11.16 13.75
N ASP A 66 -1.81 9.91 13.74
CA ASP A 66 -1.01 8.70 13.51
C ASP A 66 -1.29 8.03 12.15
N GLU A 67 -1.99 8.73 11.26
CA GLU A 67 -2.38 8.24 9.95
C GLU A 67 -1.51 8.85 8.83
N LEU A 68 -1.18 8.02 7.83
CA LEU A 68 -0.65 8.49 6.52
C LEU A 68 -1.83 8.77 5.59
N VAL A 69 -1.96 10.01 5.13
CA VAL A 69 -3.06 10.45 4.28
C VAL A 69 -2.53 10.85 2.91
N ASN A 70 -3.16 10.32 1.85
CA ASN A 70 -2.89 10.71 0.47
C ASN A 70 -4.05 11.51 -0.10
N ASP A 71 -3.75 12.55 -0.85
CA ASP A 71 -4.76 13.43 -1.51
C ASP A 71 -5.32 12.86 -2.82
N GLY A 72 -5.00 11.62 -3.16
CA GLY A 72 -5.41 10.95 -4.39
C GLY A 72 -4.46 11.15 -5.57
N HIS A 73 -3.31 11.79 -5.36
CA HIS A 73 -2.34 12.13 -6.40
C HIS A 73 -0.91 11.72 -6.02
N GLY A 74 0.02 11.95 -6.93
CA GLY A 74 1.45 11.82 -6.69
C GLY A 74 1.98 10.39 -6.79
N LEU A 75 3.21 10.23 -6.32
CA LEU A 75 3.92 8.95 -6.29
C LEU A 75 3.44 8.07 -5.14
N TYR A 76 3.60 6.77 -5.28
CA TYR A 76 3.35 5.80 -4.22
C TYR A 76 4.43 5.92 -3.14
N LEU A 77 4.07 5.74 -1.87
CA LEU A 77 5.05 5.54 -0.82
C LEU A 77 5.70 4.17 -0.97
N SER A 78 7.02 4.16 -1.03
CA SER A 78 7.82 2.94 -1.06
C SER A 78 8.79 2.94 0.10
N THR A 79 8.98 1.79 0.74
CA THR A 79 9.95 1.64 1.83
C THR A 79 11.37 1.82 1.32
N GLU A 80 12.23 2.50 2.07
CA GLU A 80 13.66 2.59 1.74
C GLU A 80 14.36 1.24 1.83
N LYS A 81 13.92 0.41 2.78
CA LYS A 81 14.43 -0.94 2.98
C LYS A 81 13.73 -1.91 2.02
N ASN A 82 14.51 -2.79 1.41
CA ASN A 82 13.99 -3.92 0.64
C ASN A 82 13.70 -5.10 1.57
N TYR A 83 12.60 -5.79 1.31
CA TYR A 83 12.17 -6.98 2.06
C TYR A 83 12.16 -8.20 1.14
N GLY A 84 12.68 -9.32 1.63
CA GLY A 84 12.55 -10.63 1.00
C GLY A 84 11.23 -11.29 1.39
N ASP A 85 11.31 -12.33 2.22
CA ASP A 85 10.12 -12.92 2.84
C ASP A 85 9.63 -12.04 3.98
N PHE A 86 8.32 -11.83 4.08
CA PHE A 86 7.75 -10.97 5.10
C PHE A 86 6.29 -11.33 5.42
N GLU A 87 5.84 -10.85 6.55
CA GLU A 87 4.44 -10.67 6.89
C GLU A 87 4.19 -9.17 7.11
N LEU A 88 3.16 -8.64 6.47
CA LEU A 88 2.74 -7.23 6.56
C LEU A 88 1.38 -7.15 7.23
N LEU A 89 1.27 -6.33 8.25
CA LEU A 89 0.02 -5.90 8.86
C LEU A 89 -0.20 -4.44 8.49
N LEU A 90 -1.37 -4.12 7.97
CA LEU A 90 -1.70 -2.79 7.50
C LEU A 90 -3.19 -2.53 7.67
N GLU A 91 -3.53 -1.34 8.11
CA GLU A 91 -4.90 -0.84 8.10
C GLU A 91 -5.07 0.28 7.10
N TYR A 92 -6.25 0.36 6.47
CA TYR A 92 -6.56 1.41 5.52
C TYR A 92 -8.03 1.82 5.58
N LYS A 93 -8.30 3.08 5.26
CA LYS A 93 -9.63 3.62 4.97
C LYS A 93 -9.68 4.10 3.54
N THR A 94 -10.80 3.90 2.88
CA THR A 94 -11.04 4.41 1.52
C THR A 94 -12.24 5.34 1.48
N VAL A 95 -12.35 6.05 0.37
CA VAL A 95 -13.46 6.91 0.00
C VAL A 95 -14.08 6.41 -1.31
N ALA A 96 -15.25 6.94 -1.66
CA ALA A 96 -15.87 6.66 -2.96
C ALA A 96 -14.90 6.97 -4.11
N LYS A 97 -14.92 6.13 -5.14
CA LYS A 97 -14.07 6.17 -6.34
C LYS A 97 -12.57 5.93 -6.08
N ALA A 98 -12.20 5.45 -4.89
CA ALA A 98 -10.82 5.07 -4.61
C ALA A 98 -10.32 4.00 -5.57
N ASP A 99 -9.06 4.15 -5.98
CA ASP A 99 -8.29 3.15 -6.73
C ASP A 99 -6.85 3.21 -6.24
N SER A 100 -6.44 2.19 -5.54
CA SER A 100 -5.16 2.13 -4.85
C SER A 100 -4.65 0.69 -4.78
N GLY A 101 -3.56 0.46 -4.07
CA GLY A 101 -3.06 -0.90 -3.87
C GLY A 101 -1.71 -0.92 -3.19
N ILE A 102 -1.24 -2.13 -2.92
CA ILE A 102 0.03 -2.38 -2.25
C ILE A 102 0.88 -3.25 -3.17
N TYR A 103 1.96 -2.69 -3.71
CA TYR A 103 2.95 -3.46 -4.46
C TYR A 103 3.87 -4.24 -3.52
N LEU A 104 3.89 -5.56 -3.69
CA LEU A 104 4.73 -6.47 -2.93
C LEU A 104 6.02 -6.74 -3.71
N ARG A 105 7.17 -6.34 -3.16
CA ARG A 105 8.48 -6.45 -3.85
C ARG A 105 8.49 -5.86 -5.27
N GLY A 106 7.67 -4.81 -5.48
CA GLY A 106 7.50 -4.14 -6.77
C GLY A 106 6.46 -4.76 -7.70
N ILE A 107 6.16 -6.05 -7.59
CA ILE A 107 5.16 -6.85 -8.31
C ILE A 107 4.85 -8.06 -7.41
N PRO A 108 3.62 -8.52 -7.19
CA PRO A 108 2.33 -8.06 -7.68
C PRO A 108 1.72 -6.94 -6.83
N GLN A 109 0.58 -6.42 -7.29
CA GLN A 109 -0.22 -5.44 -6.55
C GLN A 109 -1.41 -6.11 -5.88
N VAL A 110 -1.53 -5.98 -4.56
CA VAL A 110 -2.77 -6.24 -3.83
C VAL A 110 -3.69 -5.06 -4.05
N GLN A 111 -4.82 -5.29 -4.69
CA GLN A 111 -5.74 -4.23 -5.11
C GLN A 111 -6.56 -3.69 -3.94
N ILE A 112 -6.76 -2.37 -3.92
CA ILE A 112 -7.69 -1.64 -3.07
C ILE A 112 -8.51 -0.72 -3.96
N TRP A 113 -9.83 -0.80 -3.91
CA TRP A 113 -10.68 0.05 -4.73
C TRP A 113 -12.09 0.26 -4.17
N ASP A 114 -12.83 1.14 -4.85
CA ASP A 114 -14.26 1.28 -4.68
C ASP A 114 -14.95 0.05 -5.28
N PHE A 115 -15.53 -0.78 -4.43
CA PHE A 115 -16.23 -2.01 -4.79
C PHE A 115 -17.70 -1.79 -5.14
N THR A 116 -18.19 -0.54 -5.11
CA THR A 116 -19.56 -0.21 -5.46
C THR A 116 -19.73 -0.06 -6.98
N GLU A 117 -20.97 -0.14 -7.45
CA GLU A 117 -21.28 0.07 -8.86
C GLU A 117 -20.97 1.51 -9.29
N GLU A 118 -21.23 2.47 -8.41
CA GLU A 118 -20.95 3.90 -8.61
C GLU A 118 -19.45 4.19 -8.76
N GLY A 119 -18.58 3.32 -8.28
CA GLY A 119 -17.12 3.36 -8.52
C GLY A 119 -16.76 3.15 -9.98
N GLY A 120 -17.67 2.55 -10.77
CA GLY A 120 -17.56 2.42 -12.23
C GLY A 120 -16.56 1.34 -12.69
N LYS A 121 -16.06 0.50 -11.80
CA LYS A 121 -14.99 -0.47 -12.10
C LYS A 121 -15.43 -1.94 -12.04
N TRP A 122 -16.71 -2.21 -11.95
CA TRP A 122 -17.25 -3.57 -11.94
C TRP A 122 -16.85 -4.41 -13.15
N LYS A 123 -16.79 -3.79 -14.33
CA LYS A 123 -16.36 -4.50 -15.56
C LYS A 123 -14.94 -5.06 -15.50
N ILE A 124 -14.13 -4.59 -14.56
CA ILE A 124 -12.75 -5.03 -14.38
C ILE A 124 -12.52 -5.76 -13.06
N GLY A 125 -13.58 -6.08 -12.31
CA GLY A 125 -13.54 -6.95 -11.14
C GLY A 125 -13.74 -6.27 -9.80
N ALA A 126 -14.06 -4.96 -9.74
CA ALA A 126 -14.26 -4.26 -8.48
C ALA A 126 -15.50 -4.75 -7.70
N ASP A 127 -16.47 -5.36 -8.37
CA ASP A 127 -17.62 -6.03 -7.76
C ASP A 127 -17.23 -7.15 -6.78
N LYS A 128 -16.03 -7.69 -6.91
CA LYS A 128 -15.49 -8.76 -6.05
C LYS A 128 -14.77 -8.23 -4.81
N GLY A 129 -14.53 -6.93 -4.74
CA GLY A 129 -13.85 -6.26 -3.62
C GLY A 129 -12.35 -6.15 -3.75
N SER A 130 -11.72 -5.68 -2.67
CA SER A 130 -10.28 -5.52 -2.55
C SER A 130 -9.58 -6.84 -2.17
N GLY A 131 -8.26 -6.89 -2.33
CA GLY A 131 -7.42 -8.03 -1.90
C GLY A 131 -6.98 -8.95 -3.02
N GLY A 132 -7.53 -8.82 -4.23
CA GLY A 132 -7.05 -9.57 -5.39
C GLY A 132 -5.68 -9.11 -5.87
N LEU A 133 -4.93 -9.99 -6.55
CA LEU A 133 -3.64 -9.67 -7.18
C LEU A 133 -3.87 -9.11 -8.58
N TRP A 134 -3.95 -7.77 -8.68
CA TRP A 134 -4.32 -7.07 -9.90
C TRP A 134 -3.49 -7.44 -11.13
N ASN A 135 -2.19 -7.67 -10.95
CA ASN A 135 -1.27 -7.98 -12.05
C ASN A 135 -1.36 -9.43 -12.55
N ASN A 136 -2.08 -10.32 -11.85
CA ASN A 136 -2.28 -11.67 -12.34
C ASN A 136 -3.15 -11.67 -13.61
N PRO A 137 -2.86 -12.54 -14.58
CA PRO A 137 -3.74 -12.75 -15.71
C PRO A 137 -5.16 -13.12 -15.28
N LYS A 138 -6.14 -12.83 -16.14
CA LYS A 138 -7.52 -13.28 -15.94
C LYS A 138 -7.55 -14.80 -15.71
N ASP A 139 -8.39 -15.24 -14.81
CA ASP A 139 -8.60 -16.64 -14.44
C ASP A 139 -7.41 -17.34 -13.73
N TRP A 140 -6.36 -16.58 -13.39
CA TRP A 140 -5.27 -17.10 -12.58
C TRP A 140 -5.60 -17.06 -11.08
N PRO A 141 -5.06 -18.00 -10.28
CA PRO A 141 -5.23 -17.98 -8.83
C PRO A 141 -4.85 -16.62 -8.23
N GLY A 142 -5.69 -16.12 -7.34
CA GLY A 142 -5.48 -14.87 -6.63
C GLY A 142 -5.75 -13.60 -7.45
N LYS A 143 -6.14 -13.69 -8.75
CA LYS A 143 -6.57 -12.50 -9.52
C LYS A 143 -7.72 -11.78 -8.84
N ASP A 144 -8.71 -12.53 -8.44
CA ASP A 144 -9.87 -12.05 -7.71
C ASP A 144 -9.80 -12.51 -6.25
N PRO A 145 -10.30 -11.74 -5.28
CA PRO A 145 -10.46 -12.21 -3.92
C PRO A 145 -11.51 -13.35 -3.86
N LEU A 146 -11.37 -14.25 -2.89
CA LEU A 146 -12.30 -15.38 -2.73
C LEU A 146 -13.65 -14.94 -2.14
N VAL A 147 -13.68 -13.75 -1.52
CA VAL A 147 -14.86 -13.21 -0.84
C VAL A 147 -14.78 -11.68 -0.81
N LEU A 148 -15.92 -11.02 -1.00
CA LEU A 148 -16.05 -9.58 -0.74
C LEU A 148 -15.95 -9.35 0.78
N ALA A 149 -14.88 -8.75 1.24
CA ALA A 149 -14.60 -8.56 2.65
C ALA A 149 -14.43 -7.08 3.05
N ASP A 150 -14.59 -6.17 2.10
CA ASP A 150 -14.46 -4.73 2.34
C ASP A 150 -15.51 -4.21 3.31
N LYS A 151 -15.11 -3.27 4.16
CA LYS A 151 -16.03 -2.50 5.00
C LYS A 151 -16.48 -1.23 4.26
N PRO A 152 -17.60 -0.62 4.68
CA PRO A 152 -18.05 0.66 4.15
C PRO A 152 -16.96 1.74 4.17
N PHE A 153 -17.03 2.70 3.25
CA PHE A 153 -16.11 3.83 3.20
C PHE A 153 -16.01 4.54 4.55
N GLY A 154 -14.83 5.05 4.87
CA GLY A 154 -14.54 5.70 6.14
C GLY A 154 -14.33 4.75 7.33
N GLN A 155 -14.52 3.45 7.15
CA GLN A 155 -14.18 2.45 8.16
C GLN A 155 -12.80 1.83 7.89
N TRP A 156 -12.09 1.49 8.97
CA TRP A 156 -10.81 0.83 8.89
C TRP A 156 -10.96 -0.63 8.43
N ASN A 157 -10.29 -0.94 7.33
CA ASN A 157 -10.05 -2.30 6.86
C ASN A 157 -8.67 -2.74 7.33
N SER A 158 -8.49 -4.02 7.64
CA SER A 158 -7.20 -4.58 8.04
C SER A 158 -6.75 -5.65 7.07
N PHE A 159 -5.54 -5.49 6.53
CA PHE A 159 -4.83 -6.53 5.80
C PHE A 159 -3.83 -7.25 6.69
N ARG A 160 -3.78 -8.56 6.52
CA ARG A 160 -2.64 -9.40 6.82
C ARG A 160 -2.16 -10.01 5.51
N ILE A 161 -0.93 -9.73 5.12
CA ILE A 161 -0.34 -10.21 3.87
C ILE A 161 0.94 -10.96 4.20
N SER A 162 1.05 -12.21 3.79
CA SER A 162 2.27 -13.01 3.91
C SER A 162 2.83 -13.26 2.51
N MET A 163 4.11 -12.98 2.31
CA MET A 163 4.84 -13.28 1.09
C MET A 163 6.11 -14.05 1.43
N VAL A 164 6.14 -15.33 1.07
CA VAL A 164 7.26 -16.24 1.32
C VAL A 164 7.64 -16.94 0.00
N GLY A 165 8.85 -16.71 -0.46
CA GLY A 165 9.26 -17.09 -1.80
C GLY A 165 8.35 -16.45 -2.86
N GLU A 166 7.72 -17.26 -3.67
CA GLU A 166 6.75 -16.83 -4.70
C GLU A 166 5.29 -16.86 -4.23
N ARG A 167 5.06 -17.38 -3.01
CA ARG A 167 3.71 -17.54 -2.48
C ARG A 167 3.24 -16.29 -1.77
N VAL A 168 2.07 -15.79 -2.18
CA VAL A 168 1.36 -14.69 -1.52
C VAL A 168 0.08 -15.23 -0.91
N SER A 169 -0.17 -14.87 0.34
CA SER A 169 -1.44 -15.14 1.04
C SER A 169 -1.96 -13.84 1.63
N ILE A 170 -3.24 -13.56 1.42
CA ILE A 170 -3.86 -12.29 1.78
C ILE A 170 -5.12 -12.57 2.59
N TRP A 171 -5.26 -11.87 3.68
CA TRP A 171 -6.48 -11.83 4.49
C TRP A 171 -6.93 -10.39 4.62
N LEU A 172 -8.15 -10.11 4.21
CA LEU A 172 -8.82 -8.83 4.41
C LEU A 172 -9.91 -9.00 5.47
N ASN A 173 -9.80 -8.22 6.56
CA ASN A 173 -10.74 -8.29 7.68
C ASN A 173 -10.91 -9.73 8.24
N GLY A 174 -9.82 -10.50 8.25
CA GLY A 174 -9.76 -11.86 8.77
C GLY A 174 -10.33 -12.95 7.85
N LYS A 175 -10.66 -12.62 6.60
CA LYS A 175 -11.24 -13.54 5.61
C LYS A 175 -10.29 -13.77 4.46
#